data_85d163a047a3a3c0aa3d4a5ebe35b2e3
#
_entry.id   85d163a047a3a3c0aa3d4a5ebe35b2e3
#
_cell.length_a   1.000
_cell.length_b   1.000
_cell.length_c   1.000
_cell.angle_alpha   90.00
_cell.angle_beta   90.00
_cell.angle_gamma   90.00
#
_symmetry.space_group_name_H-M   'P 1'
#
loop_
_entity.id
_entity.type
_entity.pdbx_description
1 polymer ?
#
loop_
_entity_poly.entity_id
_entity_poly.type
_entity_poly.pdbx_seq_one_letter_code
_entity_poly.pdbx_strand_id
1 'polypeptide(L)'
;MTSRAEERLSLEEVANCATHGVGLVLSLAGFVALVALAWVNGDAWHIASCGVYGASLVALYLASTLYHGARRPRAKQLLQALDHCGIYLLIAGTYTPFTLVTLRGPWGWTLFGLVWGLALAGIVFRVVFGERYRPLAVASYVILGWLCVVAVKPILELVPLGALAWIAAGGLAYTAGVFFFAAKRIPHHHAIWHLFVLGGSICHYVAVFMYVLPTKS
;
A
#
# COMPACT_ATOMS: atom_id res chain seq x y z
N MET A 1 16.05 28.04 -23.08
CA MET A 1 15.89 28.31 -21.62
C MET A 1 14.61 27.67 -21.17
N THR A 2 14.66 26.60 -20.40
CA THR A 2 13.47 26.01 -19.75
C THR A 2 12.89 27.04 -18.77
N SER A 3 11.56 27.18 -18.75
CA SER A 3 10.93 28.10 -17.80
C SER A 3 11.14 27.60 -16.35
N ARG A 4 11.18 28.51 -15.36
CA ARG A 4 11.25 28.13 -13.93
C ARG A 4 10.14 27.13 -13.52
N ALA A 5 9.01 27.14 -14.22
CA ALA A 5 7.92 26.21 -14.00
C ALA A 5 8.25 24.79 -14.49
N GLU A 6 8.87 24.65 -15.66
CA GLU A 6 9.32 23.35 -16.20
C GLU A 6 10.43 22.74 -15.35
N GLU A 7 11.34 23.57 -14.85
CA GLU A 7 12.42 23.13 -13.96
C GLU A 7 11.86 22.63 -12.61
N ARG A 8 10.88 23.35 -12.02
CA ARG A 8 10.20 22.91 -10.78
C ARG A 8 9.45 21.60 -10.97
N LEU A 9 8.72 21.43 -12.07
CA LEU A 9 8.02 20.19 -12.40
C LEU A 9 9.01 19.02 -12.57
N SER A 10 10.19 19.27 -13.17
CA SER A 10 11.24 18.26 -13.29
C SER A 10 11.81 17.85 -11.93
N LEU A 11 12.06 18.80 -11.02
CA LEU A 11 12.56 18.53 -9.67
C LEU A 11 11.53 17.76 -8.82
N GLU A 12 10.25 18.09 -8.95
CA GLU A 12 9.17 17.38 -8.26
C GLU A 12 9.06 15.92 -8.72
N GLU A 13 9.13 15.68 -10.02
CA GLU A 13 9.13 14.30 -10.56
C GLU A 13 10.38 13.50 -10.12
N VAL A 14 11.53 14.14 -10.02
CA VAL A 14 12.75 13.50 -9.49
C VAL A 14 12.56 13.13 -8.02
N ALA A 15 12.00 14.03 -7.20
CA ALA A 15 11.72 13.75 -5.79
C ALA A 15 10.70 12.61 -5.62
N ASN A 16 9.63 12.60 -6.45
CA ASN A 16 8.63 11.55 -6.46
C ASN A 16 9.24 10.18 -6.84
N CYS A 17 10.06 10.15 -7.90
CA CYS A 17 10.76 8.95 -8.33
C CYS A 17 11.76 8.45 -7.27
N ALA A 18 12.51 9.34 -6.63
CA ALA A 18 13.50 8.98 -5.62
C ALA A 18 12.84 8.41 -4.35
N THR A 19 11.77 9.05 -3.85
CA THR A 19 11.07 8.60 -2.63
C THR A 19 10.50 7.20 -2.80
N HIS A 20 9.79 6.93 -3.91
CA HIS A 20 9.25 5.59 -4.17
C HIS A 20 10.32 4.62 -4.69
N GLY A 21 11.41 5.10 -5.29
CA GLY A 21 12.58 4.27 -5.60
C GLY A 21 13.24 3.68 -4.36
N VAL A 22 13.37 4.47 -3.28
CA VAL A 22 13.77 3.95 -1.97
C VAL A 22 12.77 2.92 -1.46
N GLY A 23 11.48 3.22 -1.56
CA GLY A 23 10.40 2.28 -1.21
C GLY A 23 10.51 0.96 -1.98
N LEU A 24 10.85 0.99 -3.26
CA LEU A 24 11.06 -0.20 -4.08
C LEU A 24 12.22 -1.07 -3.56
N VAL A 25 13.35 -0.46 -3.26
CA VAL A 25 14.51 -1.20 -2.71
C VAL A 25 14.16 -1.84 -1.38
N LEU A 26 13.52 -1.10 -0.47
CA LEU A 26 13.09 -1.61 0.82
C LEU A 26 12.03 -2.70 0.68
N SER A 27 11.09 -2.57 -0.25
CA SER A 27 10.04 -3.57 -0.48
C SER A 27 10.59 -4.86 -1.08
N LEU A 28 11.59 -4.81 -1.95
CA LEU A 28 12.27 -6.00 -2.47
C LEU A 28 13.00 -6.76 -1.36
N ALA A 29 13.78 -6.05 -0.54
CA ALA A 29 14.48 -6.66 0.59
C ALA A 29 13.49 -7.23 1.61
N GLY A 30 12.44 -6.46 1.94
CA GLY A 30 11.38 -6.87 2.86
C GLY A 30 10.57 -8.06 2.35
N PHE A 31 10.25 -8.12 1.06
CA PHE A 31 9.57 -9.25 0.44
C PHE A 31 10.37 -10.55 0.59
N VAL A 32 11.66 -10.50 0.24
CA VAL A 32 12.55 -11.66 0.39
C VAL A 32 12.61 -12.11 1.85
N ALA A 33 12.78 -11.17 2.79
CA ALA A 33 12.84 -11.49 4.21
C ALA A 33 11.53 -12.13 4.72
N LEU A 34 10.36 -11.56 4.39
CA LEU A 34 9.06 -12.10 4.79
C LEU A 34 8.86 -13.54 4.28
N VAL A 35 9.11 -13.77 2.99
CA VAL A 35 8.91 -15.10 2.38
C VAL A 35 9.91 -16.11 2.93
N ALA A 36 11.18 -15.73 3.09
CA ALA A 36 12.20 -16.63 3.64
C ALA A 36 11.87 -17.03 5.09
N LEU A 37 11.47 -16.08 5.94
CA LEU A 37 11.10 -16.36 7.32
C LEU A 37 9.78 -17.16 7.41
N ALA A 38 8.80 -16.87 6.57
CA ALA A 38 7.57 -17.64 6.46
C ALA A 38 7.85 -19.08 6.02
N TRP A 39 8.81 -19.29 5.11
CA TRP A 39 9.23 -20.62 4.68
C TRP A 39 9.90 -21.42 5.80
N VAL A 40 10.77 -20.78 6.58
CA VAL A 40 11.54 -21.46 7.63
C VAL A 40 10.72 -21.71 8.89
N ASN A 41 9.83 -20.77 9.26
CA ASN A 41 9.16 -20.75 10.56
C ASN A 41 7.64 -20.92 10.47
N GLY A 42 7.03 -20.72 9.31
CA GLY A 42 5.58 -20.71 9.11
C GLY A 42 5.04 -21.96 8.42
N ASP A 43 3.80 -21.85 8.00
CA ASP A 43 3.08 -22.83 7.19
C ASP A 43 2.73 -22.25 5.80
N ALA A 44 2.00 -23.01 4.98
CA ALA A 44 1.57 -22.58 3.65
C ALA A 44 0.77 -21.28 3.65
N TRP A 45 0.03 -20.97 4.74
CA TRP A 45 -0.75 -19.74 4.86
C TRP A 45 0.14 -18.52 5.12
N HIS A 46 1.18 -18.68 5.93
CA HIS A 46 2.20 -17.66 6.14
C HIS A 46 2.94 -17.36 4.84
N ILE A 47 3.38 -18.40 4.11
CA ILE A 47 4.09 -18.25 2.85
C ILE A 47 3.22 -17.53 1.82
N ALA A 48 1.99 -18.00 1.61
CA ALA A 48 1.08 -17.42 0.63
C ALA A 48 0.72 -15.97 0.97
N SER A 49 0.37 -15.69 2.23
CA SER A 49 -0.05 -14.37 2.66
C SER A 49 1.09 -13.34 2.67
N CYS A 50 2.27 -13.73 3.14
CA CYS A 50 3.48 -12.89 3.07
C CYS A 50 3.93 -12.67 1.62
N GLY A 51 3.78 -13.70 0.77
CA GLY A 51 4.02 -13.61 -0.66
C GLY A 51 3.13 -12.57 -1.34
N VAL A 52 1.82 -12.63 -1.09
CA VAL A 52 0.85 -11.67 -1.65
C VAL A 52 1.12 -10.25 -1.14
N TYR A 53 1.34 -10.08 0.15
CA TYR A 53 1.63 -8.77 0.73
C TYR A 53 2.94 -8.18 0.19
N GLY A 54 4.04 -8.94 0.23
CA GLY A 54 5.34 -8.48 -0.27
C GLY A 54 5.30 -8.15 -1.76
N ALA A 55 4.64 -8.99 -2.58
CA ALA A 55 4.46 -8.72 -4.00
C ALA A 55 3.64 -7.45 -4.25
N SER A 56 2.61 -7.17 -3.46
CA SER A 56 1.81 -5.94 -3.58
C SER A 56 2.62 -4.67 -3.25
N LEU A 57 3.50 -4.71 -2.24
CA LEU A 57 4.44 -3.64 -1.93
C LEU A 57 5.38 -3.36 -3.11
N VAL A 58 6.01 -4.42 -3.63
CA VAL A 58 6.92 -4.30 -4.78
C VAL A 58 6.18 -3.76 -6.01
N ALA A 59 4.97 -4.26 -6.29
CA ALA A 59 4.17 -3.83 -7.44
C ALA A 59 3.83 -2.34 -7.38
N LEU A 60 3.40 -1.84 -6.21
CA LEU A 60 3.09 -0.41 -6.03
C LEU A 60 4.34 0.45 -6.23
N TYR A 61 5.42 0.17 -5.49
CA TYR A 61 6.62 1.00 -5.55
C TYR A 61 7.31 0.96 -6.90
N LEU A 62 7.28 -0.20 -7.59
CA LEU A 62 7.78 -0.33 -8.95
C LEU A 62 6.95 0.51 -9.93
N ALA A 63 5.63 0.35 -9.92
CA ALA A 63 4.73 1.09 -10.81
C ALA A 63 4.88 2.60 -10.62
N SER A 64 4.94 3.06 -9.37
CA SER A 64 5.10 4.47 -9.03
C SER A 64 6.47 5.03 -9.43
N THR A 65 7.56 4.31 -9.14
CA THR A 65 8.91 4.72 -9.55
C THR A 65 9.01 4.85 -11.07
N LEU A 66 8.48 3.86 -11.80
CA LEU A 66 8.47 3.89 -13.26
C LEU A 66 7.57 5.01 -13.81
N TYR A 67 6.41 5.27 -13.19
CA TYR A 67 5.51 6.35 -13.58
C TYR A 67 6.20 7.72 -13.48
N HIS A 68 6.82 8.01 -12.35
CA HIS A 68 7.51 9.28 -12.14
C HIS A 68 8.81 9.41 -12.96
N GLY A 69 9.48 8.30 -13.27
CA GLY A 69 10.65 8.26 -14.15
C GLY A 69 10.32 8.33 -15.66
N ALA A 70 9.06 8.07 -16.05
CA ALA A 70 8.68 7.98 -17.46
C ALA A 70 8.57 9.35 -18.14
N ARG A 71 9.22 9.48 -19.31
CA ARG A 71 9.20 10.68 -20.16
C ARG A 71 8.27 10.56 -21.36
N ARG A 72 8.02 9.33 -21.84
CA ARG A 72 7.17 9.08 -23.03
C ARG A 72 5.69 9.17 -22.64
N PRO A 73 4.86 10.02 -23.28
CA PRO A 73 3.47 10.26 -22.86
C PRO A 73 2.61 8.99 -22.75
N ARG A 74 2.70 8.08 -23.74
CA ARG A 74 1.95 6.82 -23.74
C ARG A 74 2.34 5.91 -22.57
N ALA A 75 3.65 5.77 -22.32
CA ALA A 75 4.15 4.97 -21.17
C ALA A 75 3.70 5.60 -19.86
N LYS A 76 3.80 6.93 -19.74
CA LYS A 76 3.40 7.66 -18.53
C LYS A 76 1.92 7.47 -18.20
N GLN A 77 1.03 7.47 -19.18
CA GLN A 77 -0.41 7.22 -18.98
C GLN A 77 -0.67 5.80 -18.48
N LEU A 78 -0.05 4.79 -19.09
CA LEU A 78 -0.19 3.39 -18.63
C LEU A 78 0.36 3.21 -17.22
N LEU A 79 1.56 3.72 -16.96
CA LEU A 79 2.21 3.61 -15.65
C LEU A 79 1.44 4.35 -14.56
N GLN A 80 0.80 5.48 -14.87
CA GLN A 80 -0.10 6.18 -13.95
C GLN A 80 -1.31 5.31 -13.57
N ALA A 81 -1.89 4.61 -14.53
CA ALA A 81 -2.99 3.70 -14.25
C ALA A 81 -2.54 2.54 -13.35
N LEU A 82 -1.35 1.96 -13.62
CA LEU A 82 -0.77 0.89 -12.80
C LEU A 82 -0.42 1.37 -11.39
N ASP A 83 0.17 2.56 -11.24
CA ASP A 83 0.46 3.18 -9.95
C ASP A 83 -0.80 3.31 -9.09
N HIS A 84 -1.86 3.86 -9.64
CA HIS A 84 -3.13 4.00 -8.92
C HIS A 84 -3.84 2.66 -8.64
N CYS A 85 -3.75 1.68 -9.54
CA CYS A 85 -4.25 0.33 -9.30
C CYS A 85 -3.42 -0.38 -8.22
N GLY A 86 -2.12 -0.08 -8.14
CA GLY A 86 -1.21 -0.59 -7.13
C GLY A 86 -1.64 -0.25 -5.70
N ILE A 87 -2.30 0.91 -5.49
CA ILE A 87 -2.83 1.30 -4.18
C ILE A 87 -3.89 0.30 -3.70
N TYR A 88 -4.84 -0.08 -4.55
CA TYR A 88 -5.86 -1.09 -4.20
C TYR A 88 -5.22 -2.44 -3.89
N LEU A 89 -4.24 -2.85 -4.71
CA LEU A 89 -3.51 -4.10 -4.51
C LEU A 89 -2.74 -4.09 -3.19
N LEU A 90 -2.08 -2.97 -2.84
CA LEU A 90 -1.37 -2.84 -1.57
C LEU A 90 -2.33 -2.89 -0.38
N ILE A 91 -3.47 -2.19 -0.46
CA ILE A 91 -4.46 -2.26 0.63
C ILE A 91 -4.91 -3.70 0.83
N ALA A 92 -5.36 -4.40 -0.22
CA ALA A 92 -5.81 -5.78 -0.11
C ALA A 92 -4.67 -6.74 0.32
N GLY A 93 -3.47 -6.53 -0.22
CA GLY A 93 -2.27 -7.26 0.17
C GLY A 93 -1.94 -7.12 1.65
N THR A 94 -2.06 -5.91 2.21
CA THR A 94 -1.81 -5.62 3.63
C THR A 94 -2.79 -6.35 4.56
N TYR A 95 -4.06 -6.47 4.17
CA TYR A 95 -5.04 -7.26 4.93
C TYR A 95 -4.75 -8.77 4.91
N THR A 96 -4.14 -9.27 3.84
CA THR A 96 -4.01 -10.71 3.57
C THR A 96 -3.33 -11.49 4.70
N PRO A 97 -2.18 -11.08 5.28
CA PRO A 97 -1.56 -11.81 6.38
C PRO A 97 -2.43 -11.87 7.64
N PHE A 98 -3.10 -10.78 7.98
CA PHE A 98 -3.96 -10.74 9.15
C PHE A 98 -5.23 -11.57 8.97
N THR A 99 -5.84 -11.54 7.81
CA THR A 99 -7.09 -12.26 7.53
C THR A 99 -6.89 -13.77 7.38
N LEU A 100 -5.80 -14.20 6.73
CA LEU A 100 -5.55 -15.61 6.45
C LEU A 100 -4.75 -16.34 7.54
N VAL A 101 -4.05 -15.60 8.40
CA VAL A 101 -3.24 -16.16 9.49
C VAL A 101 -3.87 -15.83 10.85
N THR A 102 -3.86 -14.56 11.26
CA THR A 102 -4.26 -14.15 12.62
C THR A 102 -5.76 -14.28 12.88
N LEU A 103 -6.60 -13.84 11.93
CA LEU A 103 -8.07 -13.87 12.02
C LEU A 103 -8.67 -15.11 11.36
N ARG A 104 -7.85 -16.13 11.05
CA ARG A 104 -8.25 -17.30 10.28
C ARG A 104 -9.52 -17.95 10.81
N GLY A 105 -10.54 -18.00 9.96
CA GLY A 105 -11.88 -18.47 10.29
C GLY A 105 -12.95 -17.65 9.57
N PRO A 106 -14.23 -17.70 9.99
CA PRO A 106 -15.31 -17.02 9.29
C PRO A 106 -15.05 -15.51 9.08
N TRP A 107 -14.57 -14.82 10.10
CA TRP A 107 -14.24 -13.39 10.00
C TRP A 107 -13.07 -13.10 9.07
N GLY A 108 -12.02 -13.92 9.14
CA GLY A 108 -10.85 -13.76 8.25
C GLY A 108 -11.24 -13.92 6.78
N TRP A 109 -12.00 -14.96 6.44
CA TRP A 109 -12.47 -15.20 5.08
C TRP A 109 -13.46 -14.13 4.60
N THR A 110 -14.35 -13.66 5.47
CA THR A 110 -15.31 -12.58 5.13
C THR A 110 -14.56 -11.29 4.81
N LEU A 111 -13.63 -10.87 5.68
CA LEU A 111 -12.82 -9.67 5.44
C LEU A 111 -11.93 -9.81 4.20
N PHE A 112 -11.29 -10.97 4.03
CA PHE A 112 -10.46 -11.25 2.85
C PHE A 112 -11.27 -11.09 1.57
N GLY A 113 -12.43 -11.76 1.48
CA GLY A 113 -13.30 -11.69 0.30
C GLY A 113 -13.84 -10.28 0.05
N LEU A 114 -14.25 -9.57 1.11
CA LEU A 114 -14.78 -8.22 1.01
C LEU A 114 -13.71 -7.22 0.55
N VAL A 115 -12.52 -7.26 1.15
CA VAL A 115 -11.42 -6.35 0.81
C VAL A 115 -10.92 -6.59 -0.60
N TRP A 116 -10.68 -7.85 -0.98
CA TRP A 116 -10.24 -8.19 -2.35
C TRP A 116 -11.32 -7.90 -3.38
N GLY A 117 -12.58 -8.19 -3.08
CA GLY A 117 -13.71 -7.87 -3.97
C GLY A 117 -13.83 -6.37 -4.24
N LEU A 118 -13.77 -5.55 -3.18
CA LEU A 118 -13.81 -4.08 -3.32
C LEU A 118 -12.54 -3.53 -3.97
N ALA A 119 -11.36 -4.09 -3.71
CA ALA A 119 -10.12 -3.68 -4.37
C ALA A 119 -10.17 -3.95 -5.88
N LEU A 120 -10.64 -5.13 -6.29
CA LEU A 120 -10.82 -5.46 -7.70
C LEU A 120 -11.87 -4.57 -8.37
N ALA A 121 -12.99 -4.31 -7.71
CA ALA A 121 -13.99 -3.34 -8.20
C ALA A 121 -13.39 -1.92 -8.36
N GLY A 122 -12.56 -1.48 -7.40
CA GLY A 122 -11.84 -0.22 -7.46
C GLY A 122 -10.84 -0.15 -8.61
N ILE A 123 -10.12 -1.24 -8.88
CA ILE A 123 -9.20 -1.36 -10.03
C ILE A 123 -9.99 -1.25 -11.34
N VAL A 124 -11.08 -2.00 -11.48
CA VAL A 124 -11.96 -1.93 -12.68
C VAL A 124 -12.49 -0.51 -12.85
N PHE A 125 -13.00 0.10 -11.78
CA PHE A 125 -13.45 1.49 -11.79
C PHE A 125 -12.35 2.45 -12.29
N ARG A 126 -11.12 2.28 -11.78
CA ARG A 126 -9.98 3.12 -12.15
C ARG A 126 -9.57 2.94 -13.62
N VAL A 127 -9.57 1.70 -14.11
CA VAL A 127 -9.24 1.39 -15.51
C VAL A 127 -10.30 1.94 -16.46
N VAL A 128 -11.59 1.80 -16.13
CA VAL A 128 -12.71 2.23 -16.97
C VAL A 128 -12.87 3.76 -17.01
N PHE A 129 -12.80 4.40 -15.85
CA PHE A 129 -13.10 5.84 -15.73
C PHE A 129 -11.86 6.75 -15.67
N GLY A 130 -10.67 6.19 -15.54
CA GLY A 130 -9.42 6.95 -15.50
C GLY A 130 -9.40 8.04 -14.41
N GLU A 131 -8.97 9.24 -14.76
CA GLU A 131 -8.89 10.40 -13.86
C GLU A 131 -10.24 11.13 -13.65
N ARG A 132 -11.29 10.75 -14.38
CA ARG A 132 -12.57 11.48 -14.38
C ARG A 132 -13.18 11.60 -12.97
N TYR A 133 -13.06 10.58 -12.17
CA TYR A 133 -13.62 10.52 -10.80
C TYR A 133 -12.53 10.35 -9.73
N ARG A 134 -11.39 11.05 -9.90
CA ARG A 134 -10.26 10.99 -8.99
C ARG A 134 -10.63 11.16 -7.50
N PRO A 135 -11.48 12.13 -7.09
CA PRO A 135 -11.87 12.28 -5.68
C PRO A 135 -12.56 11.04 -5.13
N LEU A 136 -13.42 10.39 -5.93
CA LEU A 136 -14.11 9.17 -5.53
C LEU A 136 -13.13 7.99 -5.36
N ALA A 137 -12.15 7.87 -6.27
CA ALA A 137 -11.11 6.87 -6.15
C ALA A 137 -10.29 7.06 -4.85
N VAL A 138 -9.90 8.31 -4.53
CA VAL A 138 -9.16 8.61 -3.29
C VAL A 138 -9.99 8.30 -2.05
N ALA A 139 -11.28 8.67 -2.04
CA ALA A 139 -12.18 8.34 -0.95
C ALA A 139 -12.31 6.83 -0.76
N SER A 140 -12.38 6.06 -1.87
CA SER A 140 -12.48 4.60 -1.80
C SER A 140 -11.20 3.93 -1.24
N TYR A 141 -10.00 4.48 -1.46
CA TYR A 141 -8.77 3.99 -0.81
C TYR A 141 -8.87 4.13 0.71
N VAL A 142 -9.32 5.28 1.20
CA VAL A 142 -9.46 5.52 2.65
C VAL A 142 -10.53 4.60 3.25
N ILE A 143 -11.71 4.51 2.63
CA ILE A 143 -12.79 3.62 3.09
C ILE A 143 -12.31 2.16 3.13
N LEU A 144 -11.63 1.69 2.07
CA LEU A 144 -11.12 0.33 2.00
C LEU A 144 -10.03 0.08 3.06
N GLY A 145 -9.14 1.06 3.29
CA GLY A 145 -8.10 0.98 4.31
C GLY A 145 -8.66 0.85 5.73
N TRP A 146 -9.78 1.52 6.04
CA TRP A 146 -10.44 1.46 7.35
C TRP A 146 -11.55 0.41 7.45
N LEU A 147 -11.69 -0.46 6.46
CA LEU A 147 -12.74 -1.50 6.48
C LEU A 147 -12.61 -2.47 7.66
N CYS A 148 -11.44 -2.60 8.25
CA CYS A 148 -11.19 -3.39 9.46
C CYS A 148 -12.11 -3.02 10.64
N VAL A 149 -12.62 -1.78 10.68
CA VAL A 149 -13.54 -1.32 11.72
C VAL A 149 -14.83 -2.16 11.76
N VAL A 150 -15.26 -2.73 10.64
CA VAL A 150 -16.44 -3.62 10.59
C VAL A 150 -16.23 -4.89 11.44
N ALA A 151 -14.98 -5.33 11.58
CA ALA A 151 -14.60 -6.50 12.37
C ALA A 151 -13.83 -6.11 13.64
N VAL A 152 -14.14 -4.94 14.24
CA VAL A 152 -13.40 -4.40 15.39
C VAL A 152 -13.37 -5.39 16.56
N LYS A 153 -14.49 -6.08 16.84
CA LYS A 153 -14.58 -7.03 17.96
C LYS A 153 -13.60 -8.20 17.78
N PRO A 154 -13.68 -9.04 16.73
CA PRO A 154 -12.71 -10.12 16.55
C PRO A 154 -11.26 -9.62 16.39
N ILE A 155 -11.04 -8.43 15.85
CA ILE A 155 -9.71 -7.84 15.77
C ILE A 155 -9.15 -7.55 17.16
N LEU A 156 -9.90 -6.94 18.05
CA LEU A 156 -9.46 -6.67 19.44
C LEU A 156 -9.26 -7.95 20.26
N GLU A 157 -9.96 -9.02 19.94
CA GLU A 157 -9.86 -10.31 20.64
C GLU A 157 -8.65 -11.15 20.15
N LEU A 158 -8.31 -11.09 18.86
CA LEU A 158 -7.35 -12.01 18.23
C LEU A 158 -6.03 -11.35 17.80
N VAL A 159 -6.01 -10.04 17.57
CA VAL A 159 -4.80 -9.34 17.12
C VAL A 159 -4.06 -8.76 18.31
N PRO A 160 -2.77 -9.06 18.51
CA PRO A 160 -1.99 -8.52 19.62
C PRO A 160 -2.00 -6.98 19.65
N LEU A 161 -2.06 -6.39 20.85
CA LEU A 161 -2.12 -4.93 21.03
C LEU A 161 -0.97 -4.20 20.33
N GLY A 162 0.23 -4.76 20.34
CA GLY A 162 1.39 -4.20 19.62
C GLY A 162 1.17 -4.17 18.10
N ALA A 163 0.54 -5.21 17.53
CA ALA A 163 0.19 -5.20 16.11
C ALA A 163 -0.87 -4.13 15.81
N LEU A 164 -1.88 -4.00 16.67
CA LEU A 164 -2.93 -2.96 16.53
C LEU A 164 -2.34 -1.56 16.55
N ALA A 165 -1.36 -1.30 17.43
CA ALA A 165 -0.67 -0.01 17.49
C ALA A 165 0.04 0.32 16.16
N TRP A 166 0.76 -0.65 15.58
CA TRP A 166 1.42 -0.47 14.30
C TRP A 166 0.44 -0.32 13.13
N ILE A 167 -0.63 -1.12 13.11
CA ILE A 167 -1.70 -1.03 12.09
C ILE A 167 -2.37 0.35 12.16
N ALA A 168 -2.72 0.82 13.36
CA ALA A 168 -3.33 2.14 13.55
C ALA A 168 -2.38 3.26 13.13
N ALA A 169 -1.11 3.21 13.53
CA ALA A 169 -0.09 4.18 13.11
C ALA A 169 0.05 4.23 11.59
N GLY A 170 0.09 3.06 10.93
CA GLY A 170 0.15 2.97 9.47
C GLY A 170 -1.09 3.53 8.78
N GLY A 171 -2.29 3.18 9.25
CA GLY A 171 -3.55 3.72 8.73
C GLY A 171 -3.66 5.24 8.91
N LEU A 172 -3.23 5.77 10.05
CA LEU A 172 -3.17 7.21 10.31
C LEU A 172 -2.14 7.91 9.40
N ALA A 173 -0.97 7.30 9.18
CA ALA A 173 0.03 7.84 8.26
C ALA A 173 -0.53 7.92 6.83
N TYR A 174 -1.14 6.85 6.30
CA TYR A 174 -1.77 6.88 4.98
C TYR A 174 -2.87 7.96 4.90
N THR A 175 -3.73 8.05 5.92
CA THR A 175 -4.83 9.02 5.96
C THR A 175 -4.31 10.46 6.02
N ALA A 176 -3.31 10.73 6.86
CA ALA A 176 -2.67 12.04 6.93
C ALA A 176 -2.00 12.42 5.61
N GLY A 177 -1.39 11.44 4.94
CA GLY A 177 -0.81 11.63 3.61
C GLY A 177 -1.83 12.09 2.57
N VAL A 178 -3.08 11.63 2.61
CA VAL A 178 -4.14 12.07 1.68
C VAL A 178 -4.36 13.58 1.74
N PHE A 179 -4.18 14.20 2.90
CA PHE A 179 -4.23 15.66 3.02
C PHE A 179 -3.17 16.32 2.13
N PHE A 180 -1.92 15.85 2.18
CA PHE A 180 -0.85 16.39 1.33
C PHE A 180 -1.09 16.10 -0.14
N PHE A 181 -1.59 14.92 -0.49
CA PHE A 181 -1.98 14.59 -1.86
C PHE A 181 -3.02 15.56 -2.44
N ALA A 182 -3.95 16.04 -1.61
CA ALA A 182 -4.98 17.01 -1.99
C ALA A 182 -4.47 18.46 -1.95
N ALA A 183 -3.46 18.77 -1.16
CA ALA A 183 -2.98 20.11 -0.87
C ALA A 183 -2.02 20.66 -1.95
N LYS A 184 -2.46 20.76 -3.19
CA LYS A 184 -1.66 21.17 -4.37
C LYS A 184 -0.93 22.52 -4.24
N ARG A 185 -1.25 23.35 -3.24
CA ARG A 185 -0.58 24.62 -2.98
C ARG A 185 0.75 24.45 -2.25
N ILE A 186 0.98 23.30 -1.61
CA ILE A 186 2.22 23.01 -0.89
C ILE A 186 3.28 22.56 -1.91
N PRO A 187 4.47 23.19 -1.96
CA PRO A 187 5.56 22.71 -2.81
C PRO A 187 5.91 21.24 -2.48
N HIS A 188 6.17 20.43 -3.48
CA HIS A 188 6.48 19.00 -3.32
C HIS A 188 5.42 18.20 -2.57
N HIS A 189 4.16 18.64 -2.57
CA HIS A 189 3.06 17.98 -1.84
C HIS A 189 2.94 16.49 -2.19
N HIS A 190 3.24 16.10 -3.43
CA HIS A 190 3.17 14.72 -3.88
C HIS A 190 4.33 13.88 -3.33
N ALA A 191 5.55 14.41 -3.28
CA ALA A 191 6.68 13.74 -2.65
C ALA A 191 6.46 13.60 -1.12
N ILE A 192 5.86 14.59 -0.48
CA ILE A 192 5.45 14.49 0.93
C ILE A 192 4.43 13.37 1.11
N TRP A 193 3.42 13.29 0.23
CA TRP A 193 2.47 12.17 0.20
C TRP A 193 3.19 10.82 0.11
N HIS A 194 4.19 10.68 -0.76
CA HIS A 194 5.00 9.47 -0.89
C HIS A 194 5.71 9.07 0.40
N LEU A 195 6.23 10.04 1.17
CA LEU A 195 6.85 9.77 2.47
C LEU A 195 5.84 9.24 3.49
N PHE A 196 4.61 9.75 3.49
CA PHE A 196 3.52 9.20 4.32
C PHE A 196 3.13 7.79 3.89
N VAL A 197 3.09 7.51 2.58
CA VAL A 197 2.85 6.16 2.05
C VAL A 197 3.96 5.21 2.49
N LEU A 198 5.22 5.62 2.39
CA LEU A 198 6.37 4.83 2.85
C LEU A 198 6.30 4.57 4.36
N GLY A 199 6.03 5.59 5.17
CA GLY A 199 5.86 5.47 6.62
C GLY A 199 4.73 4.50 6.99
N GLY A 200 3.58 4.61 6.33
CA GLY A 200 2.47 3.69 6.50
C GLY A 200 2.83 2.25 6.13
N SER A 201 3.55 2.06 5.01
CA SER A 201 4.03 0.74 4.58
C SER A 201 5.01 0.13 5.59
N ILE A 202 5.93 0.93 6.13
CA ILE A 202 6.87 0.48 7.18
C ILE A 202 6.10 0.03 8.42
N CYS A 203 5.12 0.80 8.89
CA CYS A 203 4.30 0.43 10.04
C CYS A 203 3.59 -0.91 9.83
N HIS A 204 2.93 -1.09 8.70
CA HIS A 204 2.26 -2.36 8.37
C HIS A 204 3.24 -3.51 8.19
N TYR A 205 4.40 -3.24 7.58
CA TYR A 205 5.47 -4.24 7.45
C TYR A 205 5.94 -4.74 8.82
N VAL A 206 6.20 -3.82 9.75
CA VAL A 206 6.58 -4.16 11.14
C VAL A 206 5.48 -4.97 11.82
N ALA A 207 4.21 -4.59 11.64
CA ALA A 207 3.08 -5.34 12.18
C ALA A 207 3.05 -6.79 11.68
N VAL A 208 3.23 -7.01 10.37
CA VAL A 208 3.28 -8.35 9.79
C VAL A 208 4.51 -9.13 10.26
N PHE A 209 5.68 -8.49 10.19
CA PHE A 209 6.96 -9.11 10.53
C PHE A 209 7.03 -9.57 12.00
N MET A 210 6.57 -8.72 12.93
CA MET A 210 6.69 -8.97 14.36
C MET A 210 5.55 -9.81 14.94
N TYR A 211 4.37 -9.81 14.33
CA TYR A 211 3.16 -10.34 14.96
C TYR A 211 2.39 -11.38 14.13
N VAL A 212 2.67 -11.49 12.83
CA VAL A 212 2.06 -12.53 11.99
C VAL A 212 3.03 -13.70 11.77
N LEU A 213 4.32 -13.39 11.55
CA LEU A 213 5.32 -14.44 11.42
C LEU A 213 5.56 -15.13 12.76
N PRO A 214 5.57 -16.49 12.81
CA PRO A 214 5.88 -17.21 14.03
C PRO A 214 7.35 -17.01 14.41
N THR A 215 7.60 -16.68 15.67
CA THR A 215 8.94 -16.75 16.27
C THR A 215 9.18 -18.17 16.73
N LYS A 216 10.33 -18.77 16.39
CA LYS A 216 10.76 -20.02 17.05
C LYS A 216 11.01 -19.69 18.52
N SER A 217 10.17 -20.23 19.38
CA SER A 217 10.43 -20.31 20.83
C SER A 217 11.58 -21.28 21.12
#